data_d06bb8b86ec1231b6efaab3b666a2155
#
_entry.id   d06bb8b86ec1231b6efaab3b666a2155
#
_cell.length_a   1.000
_cell.length_b   1.000
_cell.length_c   1.000
_cell.angle_alpha   90.00
_cell.angle_beta   90.00
_cell.angle_gamma   90.00
#
_symmetry.space_group_name_H-M   'P 1'
#
loop_
_entity.id
_entity.type
_entity.pdbx_description
1 polymer ?
#
loop_
_entity_poly.entity_id
_entity_poly.type
_entity_poly.pdbx_seq_one_letter_code
_entity_poly.pdbx_strand_id
1 'polypeptide(L)'
;MQETNELNALLSLIDDPDSEVYESVVGKLIGYGKPIIPNLENLWENQPDEHVQERIQIIIKKLRLIELGRELKKWKAEGCTHLLDGALLAAKYDQPDLNRESFFESVEILKKNIWLELNNFLTPLEQAKVLKNIIYDFFGLKGSLLPNCEEDEYFIQKVIDTKQGNTITNGILYHALCQQLGIKTSLLHLPNTYMVAFYSTGLLYEPKYPPIREAIQFYVEPGTGKPFSQYNVDNYFRGFKLEPAAKFFTPLTNEFCVLHLLHQTAKFYERKKNDSVKSAEIISLADQLEYYNPTEEINLST
;
A
#
# COMPACT_ATOMS: atom_id res chain seq x y z
N MET A 1 -14.22 -34.31 16.05
CA MET A 1 -15.57 -34.43 16.64
C MET A 1 -15.78 -33.49 17.84
N GLN A 2 -14.88 -33.40 18.83
CA GLN A 2 -15.05 -32.45 19.96
C GLN A 2 -14.96 -30.98 19.52
N GLU A 3 -13.95 -30.61 18.73
CA GLU A 3 -13.77 -29.25 18.21
C GLU A 3 -14.95 -28.76 17.34
N THR A 4 -15.55 -29.66 16.55
CA THR A 4 -16.71 -29.33 15.71
C THR A 4 -17.96 -29.03 16.54
N ASN A 5 -18.14 -29.75 17.66
CA ASN A 5 -19.26 -29.53 18.59
C ASN A 5 -19.08 -28.24 19.39
N GLU A 6 -17.86 -27.91 19.80
CA GLU A 6 -17.55 -26.66 20.50
C GLU A 6 -17.76 -25.45 19.59
N LEU A 7 -17.29 -25.52 18.35
CA LEU A 7 -17.49 -24.46 17.36
C LEU A 7 -18.99 -24.22 17.11
N ASN A 8 -19.77 -25.26 16.90
CA ASN A 8 -21.22 -25.13 16.71
C ASN A 8 -21.92 -24.52 17.93
N ALA A 9 -21.50 -24.88 19.13
CA ALA A 9 -22.01 -24.26 20.35
C ALA A 9 -21.66 -22.77 20.45
N LEU A 10 -20.42 -22.37 20.09
CA LEU A 10 -20.02 -20.97 20.05
C LEU A 10 -20.80 -20.19 19.00
N LEU A 11 -20.99 -20.74 17.81
CA LEU A 11 -21.78 -20.11 16.74
C LEU A 11 -23.24 -19.87 17.16
N SER A 12 -23.84 -20.79 17.94
CA SER A 12 -25.20 -20.61 18.47
C SER A 12 -25.33 -19.57 19.58
N LEU A 13 -24.24 -19.11 20.17
CA LEU A 13 -24.20 -18.08 21.22
C LEU A 13 -23.86 -16.68 20.67
N ILE A 14 -23.75 -16.51 19.37
CA ILE A 14 -23.46 -15.18 18.76
C ILE A 14 -24.64 -14.21 18.97
N ASP A 15 -25.87 -14.69 19.07
CA ASP A 15 -27.08 -13.90 19.29
C ASP A 15 -27.40 -13.68 20.79
N ASP A 16 -26.58 -14.17 21.71
CA ASP A 16 -26.82 -14.01 23.14
C ASP A 16 -26.95 -12.52 23.51
N PRO A 17 -28.02 -12.13 24.24
CA PRO A 17 -28.25 -10.74 24.63
C PRO A 17 -27.25 -10.25 25.69
N ASP A 18 -26.59 -11.15 26.40
CA ASP A 18 -25.58 -10.79 27.40
C ASP A 18 -24.25 -10.41 26.69
N SER A 19 -23.82 -9.16 26.90
CA SER A 19 -22.59 -8.64 26.31
C SER A 19 -21.34 -9.39 26.78
N GLU A 20 -21.29 -9.87 28.03
CA GLU A 20 -20.12 -10.59 28.54
C GLU A 20 -20.02 -11.98 27.90
N VAL A 21 -21.16 -12.64 27.69
CA VAL A 21 -21.23 -13.91 26.93
C VAL A 21 -20.77 -13.69 25.49
N TYR A 22 -21.33 -12.68 24.83
CA TYR A 22 -20.93 -12.34 23.45
C TYR A 22 -19.44 -12.05 23.32
N GLU A 23 -18.85 -11.20 24.20
CA GLU A 23 -17.41 -10.90 24.16
C GLU A 23 -16.55 -12.15 24.40
N SER A 24 -16.96 -13.03 25.33
CA SER A 24 -16.29 -14.30 25.57
C SER A 24 -16.32 -15.22 24.34
N VAL A 25 -17.48 -15.31 23.67
CA VAL A 25 -17.68 -16.07 22.42
C VAL A 25 -16.80 -15.51 21.30
N VAL A 26 -16.82 -14.18 21.09
CA VAL A 26 -15.97 -13.50 20.11
C VAL A 26 -14.50 -13.80 20.38
N GLY A 27 -14.04 -13.70 21.62
CA GLY A 27 -12.65 -13.99 21.98
C GLY A 27 -12.24 -15.43 21.62
N LYS A 28 -13.10 -16.41 21.88
CA LYS A 28 -12.86 -17.81 21.52
C LYS A 28 -12.86 -18.01 20.00
N LEU A 29 -13.85 -17.44 19.28
CA LEU A 29 -13.91 -17.53 17.82
C LEU A 29 -12.68 -16.91 17.17
N ILE A 30 -12.20 -15.75 17.64
CA ILE A 30 -10.93 -15.16 17.19
C ILE A 30 -9.75 -16.10 17.41
N GLY A 31 -9.75 -16.86 18.51
CA GLY A 31 -8.73 -17.86 18.82
C GLY A 31 -8.60 -18.98 17.77
N TYR A 32 -9.69 -19.37 17.10
CA TYR A 32 -9.66 -20.34 15.99
C TYR A 32 -9.01 -19.76 14.73
N GLY A 33 -9.01 -18.44 14.55
CA GLY A 33 -8.38 -17.76 13.44
C GLY A 33 -9.11 -17.91 12.09
N LYS A 34 -8.39 -17.70 11.00
CA LYS A 34 -8.92 -17.71 9.60
C LYS A 34 -9.75 -18.95 9.23
N PRO A 35 -9.42 -20.18 9.67
CA PRO A 35 -10.15 -21.39 9.25
C PRO A 35 -11.66 -21.40 9.53
N ILE A 36 -12.15 -20.56 10.47
CA ILE A 36 -13.58 -20.52 10.79
C ILE A 36 -14.38 -19.53 9.92
N ILE A 37 -13.72 -18.69 9.13
CA ILE A 37 -14.39 -17.66 8.31
C ILE A 37 -15.47 -18.30 7.41
N PRO A 38 -15.23 -19.41 6.67
CA PRO A 38 -16.28 -20.04 5.87
C PRO A 38 -17.50 -20.49 6.68
N ASN A 39 -17.31 -20.93 7.92
CA ASN A 39 -18.41 -21.30 8.79
C ASN A 39 -19.25 -20.09 9.22
N LEU A 40 -18.58 -18.95 9.52
CA LEU A 40 -19.23 -17.69 9.85
C LEU A 40 -19.98 -17.12 8.64
N GLU A 41 -19.40 -17.18 7.43
CA GLU A 41 -20.04 -16.76 6.18
C GLU A 41 -21.29 -17.59 5.89
N ASN A 42 -21.21 -18.91 6.02
CA ASN A 42 -22.37 -19.78 5.87
C ASN A 42 -23.46 -19.48 6.92
N LEU A 43 -23.08 -19.21 8.18
CA LEU A 43 -24.01 -18.82 9.21
C LEU A 43 -24.68 -17.47 8.86
N TRP A 44 -23.91 -16.49 8.39
CA TRP A 44 -24.39 -15.17 7.98
C TRP A 44 -25.41 -15.26 6.84
N GLU A 45 -25.13 -16.06 5.79
CA GLU A 45 -26.01 -16.26 4.65
C GLU A 45 -27.37 -16.87 5.04
N ASN A 46 -27.38 -17.72 6.06
CA ASN A 46 -28.58 -18.44 6.51
C ASN A 46 -29.28 -17.76 7.72
N GLN A 47 -28.73 -16.66 8.23
CA GLN A 47 -29.29 -15.96 9.39
C GLN A 47 -30.35 -14.93 8.97
N PRO A 48 -31.63 -15.07 9.43
CA PRO A 48 -32.66 -14.10 9.10
C PRO A 48 -32.64 -12.82 9.94
N ASP A 49 -31.98 -12.82 11.07
CA ASP A 49 -31.90 -11.67 12.00
C ASP A 49 -30.72 -10.75 11.59
N GLU A 50 -31.03 -9.51 11.20
CA GLU A 50 -30.07 -8.52 10.76
C GLU A 50 -29.05 -8.16 11.86
N HIS A 51 -29.49 -8.13 13.12
CA HIS A 51 -28.59 -7.81 14.24
C HIS A 51 -27.52 -8.91 14.44
N VAL A 52 -27.92 -10.17 14.31
CA VAL A 52 -27.00 -11.29 14.36
C VAL A 52 -26.05 -11.30 13.15
N GLN A 53 -26.58 -10.96 11.95
CA GLN A 53 -25.74 -10.78 10.76
C GLN A 53 -24.66 -9.71 10.98
N GLU A 54 -25.00 -8.56 11.55
CA GLU A 54 -24.04 -7.50 11.87
C GLU A 54 -22.95 -8.01 12.85
N ARG A 55 -23.33 -8.74 13.89
CA ARG A 55 -22.39 -9.34 14.84
C ARG A 55 -21.42 -10.32 14.16
N ILE A 56 -21.93 -11.15 13.27
CA ILE A 56 -21.10 -12.09 12.48
C ILE A 56 -20.13 -11.32 11.57
N GLN A 57 -20.59 -10.29 10.88
CA GLN A 57 -19.75 -9.45 10.03
C GLN A 57 -18.60 -8.79 10.81
N ILE A 58 -18.87 -8.30 12.02
CA ILE A 58 -17.85 -7.74 12.91
C ILE A 58 -16.78 -8.79 13.27
N ILE A 59 -17.18 -10.03 13.53
CA ILE A 59 -16.25 -11.11 13.85
C ILE A 59 -15.38 -11.46 12.64
N ILE A 60 -16.00 -11.63 11.45
CA ILE A 60 -15.29 -11.90 10.19
C ILE A 60 -14.29 -10.78 9.91
N LYS A 61 -14.71 -9.52 10.03
CA LYS A 61 -13.85 -8.36 9.81
C LYS A 61 -12.64 -8.35 10.76
N LYS A 62 -12.85 -8.63 12.07
CA LYS A 62 -11.76 -8.74 13.04
C LYS A 62 -10.78 -9.87 12.70
N LEU A 63 -11.30 -11.04 12.29
CA LEU A 63 -10.46 -12.17 11.89
C LEU A 63 -9.62 -11.84 10.65
N ARG A 64 -10.23 -11.22 9.63
CA ARG A 64 -9.53 -10.77 8.40
C ARG A 64 -8.45 -9.73 8.71
N LEU A 65 -8.73 -8.77 9.61
CA LEU A 65 -7.77 -7.75 10.02
C LEU A 65 -6.55 -8.36 10.75
N ILE A 66 -6.79 -9.29 11.68
CA ILE A 66 -5.73 -10.00 12.41
C ILE A 66 -4.86 -10.80 11.44
N GLU A 67 -5.47 -11.51 10.49
CA GLU A 67 -4.74 -12.30 9.51
C GLU A 67 -3.91 -11.41 8.58
N LEU A 68 -4.47 -10.31 8.12
CA LEU A 68 -3.75 -9.32 7.31
C LEU A 68 -2.54 -8.75 8.06
N GLY A 69 -2.70 -8.45 9.36
CA GLY A 69 -1.57 -8.05 10.20
C GLY A 69 -0.48 -9.12 10.30
N ARG A 70 -0.84 -10.41 10.37
CA ARG A 70 0.12 -11.52 10.33
C ARG A 70 0.83 -11.64 8.97
N GLU A 71 0.08 -11.48 7.87
CA GLU A 71 0.65 -11.48 6.52
C GLU A 71 1.66 -10.33 6.33
N LEU A 72 1.35 -9.12 6.81
CA LEU A 72 2.26 -7.98 6.80
C LEU A 72 3.53 -8.22 7.63
N LYS A 73 3.39 -8.78 8.84
CA LYS A 73 4.55 -9.17 9.67
C LYS A 73 5.42 -10.21 8.97
N LYS A 74 4.80 -11.19 8.31
CA LYS A 74 5.52 -12.22 7.54
C LYS A 74 6.29 -11.59 6.39
N TRP A 75 5.65 -10.73 5.59
CA TRP A 75 6.30 -10.01 4.50
C TRP A 75 7.50 -9.18 5.00
N LYS A 76 7.36 -8.52 6.17
CA LYS A 76 8.46 -7.81 6.83
C LYS A 76 9.59 -8.74 7.24
N ALA A 77 9.28 -9.87 7.88
CA ALA A 77 10.28 -10.86 8.31
C ALA A 77 11.05 -11.48 7.12
N GLU A 78 10.43 -11.54 5.94
CA GLU A 78 11.04 -11.98 4.68
C GLU A 78 11.87 -10.85 4.00
N GLY A 79 12.03 -9.70 4.67
CA GLY A 79 12.91 -8.59 4.24
C GLY A 79 12.28 -7.62 3.26
N CYS A 80 10.95 -7.58 3.14
CA CYS A 80 10.21 -6.63 2.26
C CYS A 80 10.73 -6.61 0.80
N THR A 81 11.19 -7.74 0.27
CA THR A 81 11.94 -7.80 -1.00
C THR A 81 11.10 -7.42 -2.22
N HIS A 82 9.81 -7.70 -2.21
CA HIS A 82 8.89 -7.43 -3.32
C HIS A 82 7.88 -6.35 -2.94
N LEU A 83 8.09 -5.13 -3.44
CA LEU A 83 7.27 -3.96 -3.10
C LEU A 83 5.79 -4.16 -3.43
N LEU A 84 5.48 -4.75 -4.60
CA LEU A 84 4.09 -4.98 -5.01
C LEU A 84 3.36 -6.00 -4.14
N ASP A 85 4.05 -6.97 -3.55
CA ASP A 85 3.44 -7.88 -2.59
C ASP A 85 2.97 -7.13 -1.34
N GLY A 86 3.80 -6.24 -0.79
CA GLY A 86 3.41 -5.39 0.34
C GLY A 86 2.25 -4.44 0.02
N ALA A 87 2.28 -3.81 -1.17
CA ALA A 87 1.19 -2.94 -1.62
C ALA A 87 -0.12 -3.71 -1.84
N LEU A 88 -0.03 -4.96 -2.33
CA LEU A 88 -1.19 -5.82 -2.51
C LEU A 88 -1.76 -6.31 -1.17
N LEU A 89 -0.89 -6.56 -0.17
CA LEU A 89 -1.36 -6.82 1.19
C LEU A 89 -2.16 -5.62 1.75
N ALA A 90 -1.68 -4.38 1.56
CA ALA A 90 -2.44 -3.21 1.95
C ALA A 90 -3.81 -3.14 1.26
N ALA A 91 -3.91 -3.56 -0.03
CA ALA A 91 -5.17 -3.59 -0.77
C ALA A 91 -6.17 -4.65 -0.27
N LYS A 92 -5.71 -5.72 0.40
CA LYS A 92 -6.59 -6.72 1.02
C LYS A 92 -7.47 -6.15 2.14
N TYR A 93 -7.14 -4.99 2.68
CA TYR A 93 -8.01 -4.31 3.65
C TYR A 93 -9.38 -3.98 3.06
N ASP A 94 -9.41 -3.51 1.82
CA ASP A 94 -10.64 -3.20 1.09
C ASP A 94 -11.23 -4.45 0.41
N GLN A 95 -10.40 -5.26 -0.19
CA GLN A 95 -10.78 -6.46 -0.94
C GLN A 95 -10.02 -7.70 -0.42
N PRO A 96 -10.51 -8.36 0.65
CA PRO A 96 -9.81 -9.48 1.28
C PRO A 96 -9.55 -10.67 0.34
N ASP A 97 -10.45 -10.89 -0.61
CA ASP A 97 -10.44 -12.02 -1.55
C ASP A 97 -9.93 -11.62 -2.95
N LEU A 98 -9.11 -10.54 -3.02
CA LEU A 98 -8.53 -10.09 -4.28
C LEU A 98 -7.74 -11.20 -4.98
N ASN A 99 -7.85 -11.27 -6.31
CA ASN A 99 -7.15 -12.25 -7.12
C ASN A 99 -5.69 -11.80 -7.35
N ARG A 100 -4.77 -12.34 -6.55
CA ARG A 100 -3.33 -12.06 -6.63
C ARG A 100 -2.76 -12.43 -8.00
N GLU A 101 -3.18 -13.56 -8.59
CA GLU A 101 -2.65 -14.03 -9.87
C GLU A 101 -3.02 -13.07 -11.00
N SER A 102 -4.28 -12.68 -11.11
CA SER A 102 -4.76 -11.71 -12.11
C SER A 102 -4.05 -10.35 -12.00
N PHE A 103 -3.80 -9.88 -10.77
CA PHE A 103 -3.03 -8.66 -10.55
C PHE A 103 -1.62 -8.77 -11.12
N PHE A 104 -0.88 -9.83 -10.77
CA PHE A 104 0.49 -10.01 -11.25
C PHE A 104 0.55 -10.30 -12.75
N GLU A 105 -0.43 -10.99 -13.34
CA GLU A 105 -0.53 -11.14 -14.80
C GLU A 105 -0.62 -9.77 -15.50
N SER A 106 -1.45 -8.87 -14.99
CA SER A 106 -1.58 -7.51 -15.53
C SER A 106 -0.28 -6.71 -15.40
N VAL A 107 0.41 -6.81 -14.26
CA VAL A 107 1.71 -6.17 -14.03
C VAL A 107 2.78 -6.75 -14.96
N GLU A 108 2.80 -8.08 -15.15
CA GLU A 108 3.76 -8.76 -16.05
C GLU A 108 3.56 -8.35 -17.51
N ILE A 109 2.32 -8.19 -17.98
CA ILE A 109 2.02 -7.67 -19.31
C ILE A 109 2.59 -6.25 -19.45
N LEU A 110 2.36 -5.39 -18.46
CA LEU A 110 2.87 -4.02 -18.47
C LEU A 110 4.41 -3.99 -18.47
N LYS A 111 5.03 -4.78 -17.61
CA LYS A 111 6.48 -4.95 -17.53
C LYS A 111 7.08 -5.44 -18.86
N LYS A 112 6.45 -6.44 -19.50
CA LYS A 112 6.89 -6.98 -20.77
C LYS A 112 6.83 -5.94 -21.88
N ASN A 113 5.77 -5.13 -21.94
CA ASN A 113 5.64 -4.06 -22.92
C ASN A 113 6.76 -3.00 -22.75
N ILE A 114 7.09 -2.64 -21.50
CA ILE A 114 8.21 -1.72 -21.23
C ILE A 114 9.54 -2.38 -21.67
N TRP A 115 9.76 -3.64 -21.27
CA TRP A 115 11.00 -4.35 -21.58
C TRP A 115 11.29 -4.44 -23.07
N LEU A 116 10.26 -4.61 -23.92
CA LEU A 116 10.41 -4.68 -25.38
C LEU A 116 10.93 -3.39 -26.00
N GLU A 117 10.69 -2.24 -25.38
CA GLU A 117 11.13 -0.93 -25.83
C GLU A 117 12.46 -0.48 -25.20
N LEU A 118 12.91 -1.19 -24.14
CA LEU A 118 14.17 -0.89 -23.46
C LEU A 118 15.35 -1.54 -24.18
N ASN A 119 16.49 -0.83 -24.20
CA ASN A 119 17.78 -1.37 -24.62
C ASN A 119 18.92 -0.73 -23.83
N ASN A 120 20.11 -1.33 -23.92
CA ASN A 120 21.27 -0.94 -23.11
C ASN A 120 21.91 0.41 -23.50
N PHE A 121 21.47 1.03 -24.58
CA PHE A 121 22.00 2.32 -25.07
C PHE A 121 21.17 3.50 -24.60
N LEU A 122 19.98 3.26 -24.03
CA LEU A 122 19.11 4.32 -23.55
C LEU A 122 19.69 4.99 -22.30
N THR A 123 19.74 6.31 -22.33
CA THR A 123 20.01 7.13 -21.14
C THR A 123 18.88 7.01 -20.13
N PRO A 124 19.10 7.30 -18.85
CA PRO A 124 18.02 7.29 -17.84
C PRO A 124 16.79 8.12 -18.24
N LEU A 125 16.99 9.26 -18.90
CA LEU A 125 15.88 10.09 -19.37
C LEU A 125 15.09 9.44 -20.53
N GLU A 126 15.76 8.73 -21.43
CA GLU A 126 15.11 7.97 -22.50
C GLU A 126 14.37 6.76 -21.92
N GLN A 127 14.94 6.06 -20.93
CA GLN A 127 14.24 5.01 -20.21
C GLN A 127 12.95 5.55 -19.54
N ALA A 128 13.02 6.70 -18.86
CA ALA A 128 11.85 7.33 -18.27
C ALA A 128 10.79 7.72 -19.31
N LYS A 129 11.19 8.11 -20.55
CA LYS A 129 10.26 8.37 -21.66
C LYS A 129 9.58 7.09 -22.13
N VAL A 130 10.31 5.96 -22.22
CA VAL A 130 9.70 4.65 -22.54
C VAL A 130 8.67 4.29 -21.49
N LEU A 131 9.02 4.37 -20.20
CA LEU A 131 8.06 4.09 -19.12
C LEU A 131 6.83 5.00 -19.22
N LYS A 132 7.04 6.31 -19.45
CA LYS A 132 5.94 7.25 -19.61
C LYS A 132 5.01 6.84 -20.75
N ASN A 133 5.54 6.56 -21.93
CA ASN A 133 4.75 6.19 -23.08
C ASN A 133 3.94 4.91 -22.84
N ILE A 134 4.54 3.88 -22.21
CA ILE A 134 3.85 2.62 -21.98
C ILE A 134 2.86 2.73 -20.81
N ILE A 135 3.24 3.32 -19.67
CA ILE A 135 2.41 3.36 -18.48
C ILE A 135 1.26 4.37 -18.61
N TYR A 136 1.56 5.58 -19.11
CA TYR A 136 0.57 6.67 -19.12
C TYR A 136 -0.14 6.81 -20.45
N ASP A 137 0.60 6.74 -21.57
CA ASP A 137 0.01 7.01 -22.89
C ASP A 137 -0.65 5.73 -23.47
N PHE A 138 -0.05 4.55 -23.30
CA PHE A 138 -0.58 3.28 -23.84
C PHE A 138 -1.48 2.55 -22.84
N PHE A 139 -1.01 2.24 -21.63
CA PHE A 139 -1.82 1.59 -20.58
C PHE A 139 -2.90 2.53 -20.06
N GLY A 140 -2.66 3.84 -20.09
CA GLY A 140 -3.63 4.88 -19.78
C GLY A 140 -3.74 5.19 -18.28
N LEU A 141 -2.68 4.90 -17.48
CA LEU A 141 -2.65 5.25 -16.07
C LEU A 141 -2.78 6.76 -15.88
N LYS A 142 -3.64 7.17 -14.95
CA LYS A 142 -3.83 8.56 -14.55
C LYS A 142 -3.57 8.70 -13.06
N GLY A 143 -3.19 9.91 -12.63
CA GLY A 143 -2.94 10.16 -11.22
C GLY A 143 -3.61 11.40 -10.70
N SER A 144 -4.19 11.28 -9.51
CA SER A 144 -4.72 12.39 -8.75
C SER A 144 -3.67 12.90 -7.75
N LEU A 145 -3.69 14.20 -7.47
CA LEU A 145 -2.84 14.80 -6.44
C LEU A 145 -3.51 14.66 -5.07
N LEU A 146 -2.72 14.30 -4.06
CA LEU A 146 -3.16 14.33 -2.67
C LEU A 146 -3.51 15.79 -2.26
N PRO A 147 -4.61 16.07 -1.53
CA PRO A 147 -5.54 15.11 -0.91
C PRO A 147 -6.81 14.85 -1.75
N ASN A 148 -6.87 15.23 -3.02
CA ASN A 148 -8.09 15.20 -3.86
C ASN A 148 -8.33 13.84 -4.54
N CYS A 149 -7.86 12.75 -3.90
CA CYS A 149 -7.99 11.39 -4.41
C CYS A 149 -9.31 10.75 -3.99
N GLU A 150 -9.77 9.76 -4.75
CA GLU A 150 -10.89 8.90 -4.38
C GLU A 150 -10.38 7.63 -3.66
N GLU A 151 -11.30 6.92 -2.99
CA GLU A 151 -10.99 5.75 -2.16
C GLU A 151 -10.21 4.67 -2.92
N ASP A 152 -10.68 4.34 -4.11
CA ASP A 152 -10.10 3.30 -4.97
C ASP A 152 -8.66 3.57 -5.37
N GLU A 153 -8.23 4.83 -5.40
CA GLU A 153 -6.89 5.23 -5.78
C GLU A 153 -5.81 4.87 -4.75
N TYR A 154 -6.21 4.45 -3.53
CA TYR A 154 -5.29 4.00 -2.50
C TYR A 154 -5.01 2.50 -2.54
N PHE A 155 -5.75 1.73 -3.33
CA PHE A 155 -5.63 0.27 -3.41
C PHE A 155 -5.03 -0.15 -4.74
N ILE A 156 -3.82 -0.69 -4.71
CA ILE A 156 -3.03 -0.98 -5.92
C ILE A 156 -3.74 -1.92 -6.91
N GLN A 157 -4.56 -2.85 -6.41
CA GLN A 157 -5.39 -3.71 -7.26
C GLN A 157 -6.37 -2.87 -8.08
N LYS A 158 -7.10 -1.96 -7.43
CA LYS A 158 -8.06 -1.08 -8.11
C LYS A 158 -7.38 -0.12 -9.09
N VAL A 159 -6.15 0.34 -8.76
CA VAL A 159 -5.37 1.17 -9.68
C VAL A 159 -5.08 0.45 -11.00
N ILE A 160 -4.75 -0.85 -10.95
CA ILE A 160 -4.55 -1.65 -12.17
C ILE A 160 -5.86 -1.82 -12.94
N ASP A 161 -6.98 -2.05 -12.25
CA ASP A 161 -8.28 -2.30 -12.88
C ASP A 161 -8.88 -1.02 -13.50
N THR A 162 -8.86 0.09 -12.75
CA THR A 162 -9.46 1.37 -13.14
C THR A 162 -8.53 2.29 -13.93
N LYS A 163 -7.23 2.03 -13.88
CA LYS A 163 -6.15 2.89 -14.41
C LYS A 163 -6.15 4.29 -13.80
N GLN A 164 -6.64 4.39 -12.59
CA GLN A 164 -6.71 5.62 -11.83
C GLN A 164 -6.07 5.42 -10.45
N GLY A 165 -5.03 6.16 -10.15
CA GLY A 165 -4.34 6.09 -8.88
C GLY A 165 -3.94 7.48 -8.37
N ASN A 166 -3.26 7.53 -7.26
CA ASN A 166 -2.70 8.76 -6.70
C ASN A 166 -1.16 8.75 -6.76
N THR A 167 -0.52 9.79 -6.26
CA THR A 167 0.94 9.94 -6.37
C THR A 167 1.72 8.86 -5.61
N ILE A 168 1.18 8.27 -4.53
CA ILE A 168 1.86 7.18 -3.83
C ILE A 168 1.64 5.83 -4.51
N THR A 169 0.42 5.46 -4.87
CA THR A 169 0.13 4.17 -5.52
C THR A 169 0.78 4.07 -6.90
N ASN A 170 0.67 5.15 -7.70
CA ASN A 170 1.36 5.23 -8.99
C ASN A 170 2.88 5.23 -8.83
N GLY A 171 3.39 5.91 -7.79
CA GLY A 171 4.81 5.91 -7.46
C GLY A 171 5.33 4.52 -7.08
N ILE A 172 4.57 3.77 -6.29
CA ILE A 172 4.85 2.38 -5.93
C ILE A 172 4.88 1.49 -7.18
N LEU A 173 3.85 1.58 -8.04
CA LEU A 173 3.78 0.79 -9.28
C LEU A 173 4.96 1.12 -10.20
N TYR A 174 5.21 2.41 -10.43
CA TYR A 174 6.31 2.87 -11.30
C TYR A 174 7.67 2.41 -10.78
N HIS A 175 7.94 2.63 -9.48
CA HIS A 175 9.20 2.24 -8.86
C HIS A 175 9.40 0.72 -8.85
N ALA A 176 8.35 -0.06 -8.56
CA ALA A 176 8.42 -1.51 -8.59
C ALA A 176 8.70 -2.07 -10.00
N LEU A 177 8.10 -1.48 -11.04
CA LEU A 177 8.42 -1.82 -12.42
C LEU A 177 9.88 -1.50 -12.75
N CYS A 178 10.40 -0.34 -12.32
CA CYS A 178 11.80 0.01 -12.45
C CYS A 178 12.73 -1.00 -11.76
N GLN A 179 12.42 -1.38 -10.51
CA GLN A 179 13.19 -2.40 -9.77
C GLN A 179 13.27 -3.72 -10.55
N GLN A 180 12.13 -4.21 -11.05
CA GLN A 180 12.06 -5.46 -11.80
C GLN A 180 12.77 -5.41 -13.17
N LEU A 181 12.90 -4.22 -13.75
CA LEU A 181 13.59 -3.97 -15.02
C LEU A 181 15.08 -3.57 -14.85
N GLY A 182 15.58 -3.54 -13.62
CA GLY A 182 16.95 -3.15 -13.33
C GLY A 182 17.25 -1.65 -13.50
N ILE A 183 16.22 -0.81 -13.56
CA ILE A 183 16.37 0.65 -13.65
C ILE A 183 16.56 1.22 -12.24
N LYS A 184 17.63 1.97 -12.04
CA LYS A 184 17.98 2.56 -10.73
C LYS A 184 17.10 3.75 -10.42
N THR A 185 16.14 3.54 -9.55
CA THR A 185 15.22 4.57 -9.07
C THR A 185 14.99 4.45 -7.57
N SER A 186 14.39 5.46 -6.97
CA SER A 186 13.85 5.43 -5.60
C SER A 186 12.57 6.22 -5.53
N LEU A 187 11.66 5.81 -4.65
CA LEU A 187 10.51 6.64 -4.30
C LEU A 187 10.89 7.59 -3.18
N LEU A 188 10.56 8.86 -3.31
CA LEU A 188 10.82 9.93 -2.34
C LEU A 188 9.50 10.52 -1.86
N HIS A 189 9.44 10.91 -0.60
CA HIS A 189 8.31 11.64 -0.02
C HIS A 189 8.66 13.13 0.08
N LEU A 190 8.06 13.95 -0.77
CA LEU A 190 8.12 15.40 -0.74
C LEU A 190 6.89 15.97 -0.01
N PRO A 191 6.88 17.24 0.38
CA PRO A 191 5.69 17.85 0.98
C PRO A 191 4.44 17.63 0.11
N ASN A 192 3.44 16.95 0.67
CA ASN A 192 2.14 16.64 0.03
C ASN A 192 2.21 15.84 -1.29
N THR A 193 3.33 15.22 -1.64
CA THR A 193 3.44 14.42 -2.86
C THR A 193 4.55 13.37 -2.76
N TYR A 194 4.59 12.49 -3.77
CA TYR A 194 5.67 11.53 -3.98
C TYR A 194 6.30 11.76 -5.33
N MET A 195 7.59 11.47 -5.44
CA MET A 195 8.36 11.57 -6.69
C MET A 195 9.24 10.34 -6.85
N VAL A 196 9.44 9.90 -8.08
CA VAL A 196 10.42 8.85 -8.39
C VAL A 196 11.72 9.50 -8.83
N ALA A 197 12.78 9.31 -8.04
CA ALA A 197 14.12 9.80 -8.37
C ALA A 197 14.86 8.83 -9.30
N PHE A 198 15.53 9.35 -10.32
CA PHE A 198 16.42 8.62 -11.22
C PHE A 198 17.87 8.98 -10.95
N TYR A 199 18.74 7.96 -10.93
CA TYR A 199 20.16 8.11 -10.62
C TYR A 199 21.04 7.92 -11.83
N SER A 200 22.26 8.50 -11.79
CA SER A 200 23.26 8.27 -12.83
C SER A 200 23.71 6.81 -12.86
N THR A 201 23.87 6.26 -14.04
CA THR A 201 24.34 4.88 -14.25
C THR A 201 25.80 4.66 -13.80
N GLY A 202 26.58 5.75 -13.63
CA GLY A 202 28.00 5.69 -13.25
C GLY A 202 28.28 5.74 -11.75
N LEU A 203 27.34 6.16 -10.93
CA LEU A 203 27.52 6.15 -9.48
C LEU A 203 27.02 4.80 -8.93
N LEU A 204 27.97 4.03 -8.36
CA LEU A 204 27.63 2.84 -7.58
C LEU A 204 26.77 3.28 -6.39
N TYR A 205 25.45 3.07 -6.53
CA TYR A 205 24.55 3.15 -5.39
C TYR A 205 24.85 1.95 -4.51
N GLU A 206 25.70 2.16 -3.52
CA GLU A 206 25.82 1.21 -2.42
C GLU A 206 24.72 1.53 -1.41
N PRO A 207 23.86 0.55 -1.03
CA PRO A 207 22.76 0.79 -0.08
C PRO A 207 23.20 1.28 1.29
N LYS A 208 24.51 1.29 1.56
CA LYS A 208 25.14 1.73 2.84
C LYS A 208 25.12 3.24 3.08
N TYR A 209 24.94 4.05 2.03
CA TYR A 209 24.92 5.51 2.17
C TYR A 209 23.61 6.04 1.58
N PRO A 210 22.86 6.91 2.30
CA PRO A 210 21.71 7.55 1.71
C PRO A 210 22.17 8.30 0.46
N PRO A 211 21.47 8.16 -0.68
CA PRO A 211 21.84 8.87 -1.89
C PRO A 211 21.81 10.36 -1.60
N ILE A 212 22.90 11.01 -1.84
CA ILE A 212 23.01 12.45 -1.76
C ILE A 212 22.13 13.03 -2.87
N ARG A 213 21.42 14.10 -2.59
CA ARG A 213 20.56 14.82 -3.57
C ARG A 213 21.26 15.03 -4.91
N GLU A 214 22.57 15.31 -4.87
CA GLU A 214 23.43 15.53 -6.03
C GLU A 214 23.59 14.29 -6.93
N ALA A 215 23.30 13.09 -6.44
CA ALA A 215 23.31 11.87 -7.23
C ALA A 215 22.00 11.69 -8.07
N ILE A 216 20.96 12.46 -7.76
CA ILE A 216 19.69 12.42 -8.47
C ILE A 216 19.83 13.26 -9.75
N GLN A 217 19.65 12.64 -10.91
CA GLN A 217 19.70 13.32 -12.20
C GLN A 217 18.43 14.14 -12.47
N PHE A 218 17.28 13.50 -12.23
CA PHE A 218 15.96 14.10 -12.41
C PHE A 218 14.94 13.29 -11.61
N TYR A 219 13.74 13.80 -11.55
CA TYR A 219 12.60 13.17 -10.89
C TYR A 219 11.50 12.90 -11.90
N VAL A 220 10.64 11.93 -11.61
CA VAL A 220 9.40 11.68 -12.35
C VAL A 220 8.21 11.87 -11.42
N GLU A 221 7.25 12.67 -11.86
CA GLU A 221 5.99 12.86 -11.16
C GLU A 221 5.04 11.68 -11.47
N PRO A 222 4.61 10.88 -10.45
CA PRO A 222 3.91 9.63 -10.68
C PRO A 222 2.47 9.78 -11.18
N GLY A 223 1.87 10.97 -11.08
CA GLY A 223 0.52 11.20 -11.61
C GLY A 223 0.46 11.23 -13.13
N THR A 224 1.53 11.72 -13.78
CA THR A 224 1.57 11.94 -15.24
C THR A 224 2.78 11.33 -15.94
N GLY A 225 3.74 10.79 -15.18
CA GLY A 225 5.01 10.30 -15.74
C GLY A 225 5.95 11.39 -16.27
N LYS A 226 5.67 12.67 -16.00
CA LYS A 226 6.48 13.78 -16.49
C LYS A 226 7.81 13.88 -15.75
N PRO A 227 8.94 14.08 -16.44
CA PRO A 227 10.21 14.33 -15.79
C PRO A 227 10.28 15.77 -15.24
N PHE A 228 10.88 15.90 -14.08
CA PHE A 228 11.14 17.14 -13.34
C PHE A 228 12.65 17.29 -13.12
N SER A 229 13.20 18.45 -13.42
CA SER A 229 14.58 18.79 -13.11
C SER A 229 14.74 19.17 -11.62
N GLN A 230 15.98 19.29 -11.14
CA GLN A 230 16.28 19.86 -9.83
C GLN A 230 15.63 21.26 -9.64
N TYR A 231 15.67 22.09 -10.69
CA TYR A 231 15.04 23.41 -10.68
C TYR A 231 13.52 23.36 -10.48
N ASN A 232 12.83 22.39 -11.09
CA ASN A 232 11.40 22.22 -10.88
C ASN A 232 11.08 21.84 -9.44
N VAL A 233 11.88 20.94 -8.84
CA VAL A 233 11.72 20.54 -7.43
C VAL A 233 12.03 21.69 -6.49
N ASP A 234 13.05 22.51 -6.74
CA ASP A 234 13.34 23.71 -5.95
C ASP A 234 12.19 24.72 -5.99
N ASN A 235 11.60 24.93 -7.17
CA ASN A 235 10.43 25.79 -7.30
C ASN A 235 9.20 25.22 -6.56
N TYR A 236 9.04 23.89 -6.55
CA TYR A 236 7.99 23.23 -5.77
C TYR A 236 8.15 23.54 -4.28
N PHE A 237 9.35 23.38 -3.70
CA PHE A 237 9.63 23.73 -2.30
C PHE A 237 9.38 25.21 -2.01
N ARG A 238 9.82 26.11 -2.91
CA ARG A 238 9.54 27.56 -2.77
C ARG A 238 8.05 27.88 -2.74
N GLY A 239 7.24 27.16 -3.50
CA GLY A 239 5.77 27.29 -3.49
C GLY A 239 5.16 27.00 -2.12
N PHE A 240 5.76 26.10 -1.33
CA PHE A 240 5.38 25.80 0.05
C PHE A 240 6.13 26.66 1.10
N LYS A 241 7.01 27.57 0.68
CA LYS A 241 7.89 28.33 1.59
C LYS A 241 8.75 27.43 2.51
N LEU A 242 9.16 26.26 1.98
CA LEU A 242 9.98 25.28 2.68
C LEU A 242 11.37 25.21 2.06
N GLU A 243 12.37 24.95 2.91
CA GLU A 243 13.73 24.63 2.45
C GLU A 243 13.81 23.13 2.07
N PRO A 244 14.52 22.79 0.99
CA PRO A 244 14.69 21.41 0.53
C PRO A 244 15.67 20.64 1.46
N ALA A 245 15.21 20.26 2.64
CA ALA A 245 15.98 19.51 3.62
C ALA A 245 16.32 18.10 3.15
N ALA A 246 17.44 17.53 3.62
CA ALA A 246 17.94 16.21 3.24
C ALA A 246 16.90 15.07 3.43
N LYS A 247 16.07 15.17 4.47
CA LYS A 247 15.00 14.19 4.75
C LYS A 247 14.05 13.94 3.57
N PHE A 248 13.78 14.94 2.74
CA PHE A 248 12.90 14.82 1.58
C PHE A 248 13.55 14.09 0.39
N PHE A 249 14.87 13.91 0.42
CA PHE A 249 15.64 13.23 -0.61
C PHE A 249 16.14 11.86 -0.15
N THR A 250 15.74 11.43 1.04
CA THR A 250 16.02 10.09 1.54
C THR A 250 15.09 9.07 0.86
N PRO A 251 15.64 8.04 0.19
CA PRO A 251 14.85 7.00 -0.44
C PRO A 251 13.97 6.26 0.56
N LEU A 252 12.72 6.03 0.19
CA LEU A 252 11.87 5.12 0.91
C LEU A 252 12.29 3.68 0.61
N THR A 253 12.48 2.87 1.65
CA THR A 253 12.58 1.42 1.50
C THR A 253 11.22 0.84 1.10
N ASN A 254 11.17 -0.40 0.61
CA ASN A 254 9.91 -1.06 0.30
C ASN A 254 8.95 -1.07 1.50
N GLU A 255 9.49 -1.31 2.70
CA GLU A 255 8.75 -1.25 3.96
C GLU A 255 8.13 0.13 4.18
N PHE A 256 8.93 1.20 4.05
CA PHE A 256 8.44 2.57 4.21
C PHE A 256 7.45 2.99 3.11
N CYS A 257 7.59 2.47 1.88
CA CYS A 257 6.60 2.71 0.82
C CYS A 257 5.22 2.19 1.22
N VAL A 258 5.14 0.96 1.76
CA VAL A 258 3.88 0.36 2.20
C VAL A 258 3.37 1.02 3.48
N LEU A 259 4.25 1.35 4.42
CA LEU A 259 3.90 2.10 5.62
C LEU A 259 3.27 3.46 5.28
N HIS A 260 3.90 4.22 4.39
CA HIS A 260 3.35 5.49 3.91
C HIS A 260 2.00 5.31 3.18
N LEU A 261 1.84 4.24 2.38
CA LEU A 261 0.57 3.93 1.73
C LEU A 261 -0.54 3.72 2.76
N LEU A 262 -0.31 2.90 3.80
CA LEU A 262 -1.27 2.68 4.89
C LEU A 262 -1.60 3.98 5.62
N HIS A 263 -0.59 4.79 5.98
CA HIS A 263 -0.83 6.08 6.63
C HIS A 263 -1.63 7.07 5.77
N GLN A 264 -1.36 7.14 4.46
CA GLN A 264 -2.14 8.00 3.57
C GLN A 264 -3.58 7.50 3.42
N THR A 265 -3.79 6.19 3.37
CA THR A 265 -5.11 5.56 3.36
C THR A 265 -5.87 5.86 4.67
N ALA A 266 -5.23 5.73 5.82
CA ALA A 266 -5.82 6.08 7.11
C ALA A 266 -6.22 7.57 7.18
N LYS A 267 -5.34 8.47 6.76
CA LYS A 267 -5.64 9.91 6.67
C LYS A 267 -6.82 10.22 5.75
N PHE A 268 -6.97 9.48 4.64
CA PHE A 268 -8.11 9.62 3.74
C PHE A 268 -9.42 9.28 4.47
N TYR A 269 -9.49 8.14 5.16
CA TYR A 269 -10.69 7.75 5.91
C TYR A 269 -11.01 8.74 7.03
N GLU A 270 -10.01 9.20 7.77
CA GLU A 270 -10.17 10.17 8.85
C GLU A 270 -10.71 11.52 8.32
N ARG A 271 -10.05 12.10 7.29
CA ARG A 271 -10.28 13.48 6.88
C ARG A 271 -11.38 13.64 5.84
N LYS A 272 -11.49 12.71 4.87
CA LYS A 272 -12.42 12.80 3.74
C LYS A 272 -13.72 12.03 3.99
N LYS A 273 -13.63 10.87 4.65
CA LYS A 273 -14.79 10.01 4.94
C LYS A 273 -15.36 10.21 6.34
N ASN A 274 -14.63 10.89 7.23
CA ASN A 274 -14.93 11.03 8.67
C ASN A 274 -15.16 9.65 9.35
N ASP A 275 -14.42 8.64 8.92
CA ASP A 275 -14.48 7.27 9.42
C ASP A 275 -13.25 6.96 10.27
N SER A 276 -13.35 7.31 11.56
CA SER A 276 -12.29 7.09 12.54
C SER A 276 -12.05 5.61 12.83
N VAL A 277 -13.05 4.75 12.63
CA VAL A 277 -12.93 3.31 12.87
C VAL A 277 -12.02 2.69 11.82
N LYS A 278 -12.32 2.91 10.53
CA LYS A 278 -11.45 2.45 9.45
C LYS A 278 -10.04 3.04 9.51
N SER A 279 -9.93 4.33 9.87
CA SER A 279 -8.63 4.96 10.09
C SER A 279 -7.82 4.23 11.16
N ALA A 280 -8.41 3.94 12.32
CA ALA A 280 -7.74 3.24 13.41
C ALA A 280 -7.36 1.79 13.03
N GLU A 281 -8.22 1.08 12.30
CA GLU A 281 -7.93 -0.27 11.80
C GLU A 281 -6.69 -0.27 10.88
N ILE A 282 -6.62 0.69 9.94
CA ILE A 282 -5.49 0.78 9.01
C ILE A 282 -4.21 1.21 9.72
N ILE A 283 -4.30 2.11 10.72
CA ILE A 283 -3.16 2.45 11.58
C ILE A 283 -2.67 1.21 12.32
N SER A 284 -3.57 0.39 12.85
CA SER A 284 -3.17 -0.86 13.52
C SER A 284 -2.43 -1.84 12.60
N LEU A 285 -2.70 -1.81 11.28
CA LEU A 285 -1.93 -2.56 10.29
C LEU A 285 -0.56 -1.91 10.04
N ALA A 286 -0.48 -0.58 10.00
CA ALA A 286 0.77 0.15 9.86
C ALA A 286 1.72 -0.15 11.03
N ASP A 287 1.19 -0.21 12.27
CA ASP A 287 1.94 -0.55 13.49
C ASP A 287 2.62 -1.94 13.41
N GLN A 288 2.10 -2.87 12.58
CA GLN A 288 2.74 -4.16 12.36
C GLN A 288 4.06 -4.05 11.57
N LEU A 289 4.21 -2.95 10.81
CA LEU A 289 5.41 -2.65 10.04
C LEU A 289 6.36 -1.72 10.80
N GLU A 290 5.88 -0.94 11.76
CA GLU A 290 6.75 -0.09 12.55
C GLU A 290 7.66 -0.90 13.47
N TYR A 291 8.97 -0.66 13.40
CA TYR A 291 9.87 -1.00 14.49
C TYR A 291 9.80 0.14 15.51
N TYR A 292 9.52 -0.19 16.75
CA TYR A 292 9.78 0.72 17.84
C TYR A 292 11.30 0.96 17.92
N ASN A 293 11.76 1.99 17.21
CA ASN A 293 13.10 2.54 17.38
C ASN A 293 12.95 3.81 18.22
N PRO A 294 13.30 3.76 19.52
CA PRO A 294 13.07 4.88 20.44
C PRO A 294 13.89 6.14 20.14
N THR A 295 14.64 6.16 19.04
CA THR A 295 15.56 7.25 18.68
C THR A 295 15.16 8.06 17.44
N GLU A 296 14.06 7.76 16.75
CA GLU A 296 13.57 8.55 15.62
C GLU A 296 12.11 8.97 15.83
N GLU A 297 11.90 10.03 16.58
CA GLU A 297 10.70 10.87 16.47
C GLU A 297 10.73 11.57 15.10
N ILE A 298 10.36 10.84 14.04
CA ILE A 298 9.91 11.47 12.80
C ILE A 298 8.51 11.99 13.09
N ASN A 299 8.43 13.27 13.47
CA ASN A 299 7.18 13.99 13.54
C ASN A 299 6.46 13.89 12.19
N LEU A 300 5.53 12.93 12.09
CA LEU A 300 4.55 12.80 11.00
C LEU A 300 3.40 13.82 11.15
N SER A 301 3.53 14.76 12.09
CA SER A 301 2.58 15.84 12.34
C SER A 301 3.02 17.10 11.60
N THR A 302 2.70 17.18 10.30
CA THR A 302 2.31 18.45 9.61
C THR A 302 1.57 18.10 8.32
#